data_1e176f8199cc38ea4f7032fbe9ace6d1
#
_entry.id   1e176f8199cc38ea4f7032fbe9ace6d1
#
_cell.length_a   1.000
_cell.length_b   1.000
_cell.length_c   1.000
_cell.angle_alpha   90.00
_cell.angle_beta   90.00
_cell.angle_gamma   90.00
#
_symmetry.space_group_name_H-M   'P 1'
#
loop_
_entity.id
_entity.type
_entity.pdbx_description
1 polymer ?
#
loop_
_entity_poly.entity_id
_entity_poly.type
_entity_poly.pdbx_seq_one_letter_code
_entity_poly.pdbx_strand_id
1 'polypeptide(L)'
;MPEAASKPIGTLLQPMETITEILLGVIMTLTFICTLAVTADQLQVRTMLIGALGCNLAWGIIDAGVYLITRINTEGRIIGAVRAIREVDDGNVARQILGDSLHPLLASALSKDQLELIRQHLRQMPEPPERFSLTKRDWRAAGHVCLLCFLSTLPIVLPFIFMSEAGPALRASNAIAVAMLALLGYRFGYRSGISPWMTALIMVAFGAALVGVAIALGG
;
A
#
# COMPACT_ATOMS: atom_id res chain seq x y z
N MET A 1 21.62 -29.77 -5.91
CA MET A 1 20.87 -28.57 -6.32
C MET A 1 19.87 -28.26 -5.22
N PRO A 2 20.01 -27.20 -4.46
CA PRO A 2 18.94 -26.81 -3.53
C PRO A 2 17.83 -26.17 -4.34
N GLU A 3 16.67 -26.78 -4.24
CA GLU A 3 15.37 -26.33 -4.71
C GLU A 3 15.14 -24.88 -4.28
N ALA A 4 15.04 -23.98 -5.24
CA ALA A 4 14.71 -22.59 -4.98
C ALA A 4 13.42 -22.57 -4.16
N ALA A 5 13.52 -22.15 -2.91
CA ALA A 5 12.41 -22.04 -2.00
C ALA A 5 11.31 -21.19 -2.67
N SER A 6 10.31 -21.86 -3.21
CA SER A 6 9.12 -21.22 -3.77
C SER A 6 8.51 -20.35 -2.67
N LYS A 7 8.43 -19.04 -2.92
CA LYS A 7 7.66 -18.12 -2.06
C LYS A 7 6.30 -18.76 -1.78
N PRO A 8 5.83 -18.73 -0.53
CA PRO A 8 4.56 -19.35 -0.19
C PRO A 8 3.46 -18.78 -1.10
N ILE A 9 2.88 -19.67 -1.87
CA ILE A 9 1.75 -19.43 -2.75
C ILE A 9 0.55 -19.16 -1.83
N GLY A 10 0.26 -17.88 -1.54
CA GLY A 10 -0.89 -17.62 -0.69
C GLY A 10 -1.29 -16.17 -0.48
N THR A 11 -0.38 -15.23 -0.48
CA THR A 11 -0.74 -13.82 -0.29
C THR A 11 -0.63 -13.06 -1.61
N LEU A 12 -1.75 -12.54 -2.09
CA LEU A 12 -1.80 -11.71 -3.30
C LEU A 12 -1.05 -10.40 -3.09
N LEU A 13 -1.11 -9.86 -1.88
CA LEU A 13 -0.41 -8.65 -1.43
C LEU A 13 0.59 -9.00 -0.33
N GLN A 14 1.66 -8.21 -0.23
CA GLN A 14 2.55 -8.30 0.93
C GLN A 14 1.80 -7.77 2.17
N PRO A 15 2.10 -8.29 3.38
CA PRO A 15 1.40 -7.85 4.58
C PRO A 15 1.50 -6.35 4.86
N MET A 16 2.57 -5.70 4.41
CA MET A 16 2.75 -4.25 4.54
C MET A 16 1.84 -3.47 3.59
N GLU A 17 1.73 -3.92 2.35
CA GLU A 17 0.79 -3.35 1.36
C GLU A 17 -0.64 -3.41 1.90
N THR A 18 -1.06 -4.55 2.44
CA THR A 18 -2.39 -4.71 3.06
C THR A 18 -2.64 -3.72 4.21
N ILE A 19 -1.65 -3.51 5.11
CA ILE A 19 -1.78 -2.57 6.21
C ILE A 19 -1.92 -1.13 5.68
N THR A 20 -1.13 -0.77 4.67
CA THR A 20 -1.14 0.56 4.07
C THR A 20 -2.48 0.87 3.40
N GLU A 21 -3.05 -0.07 2.64
CA GLU A 21 -4.34 0.09 1.98
C GLU A 21 -5.49 0.28 2.98
N ILE A 22 -5.52 -0.53 4.05
CA ILE A 22 -6.52 -0.38 5.11
C ILE A 22 -6.34 0.97 5.82
N LEU A 23 -5.11 1.39 6.08
CA LEU A 23 -4.78 2.66 6.73
C LEU A 23 -5.29 3.85 5.91
N LEU A 24 -5.05 3.86 4.60
CA LEU A 24 -5.54 4.89 3.69
C LEU A 24 -7.07 4.98 3.71
N GLY A 25 -7.77 3.86 3.60
CA GLY A 25 -9.22 3.81 3.67
C GLY A 25 -9.79 4.35 4.99
N VAL A 26 -9.15 4.00 6.13
CA VAL A 26 -9.54 4.49 7.47
C VAL A 26 -9.35 6.00 7.59
N ILE A 27 -8.19 6.53 7.17
CA ILE A 27 -7.88 7.96 7.22
C ILE A 27 -8.85 8.76 6.35
N MET A 28 -9.10 8.30 5.12
CA MET A 28 -10.05 8.92 4.20
C MET A 28 -11.45 9.00 4.80
N THR A 29 -11.94 7.89 5.34
CA THR A 29 -13.28 7.83 5.96
C THR A 29 -13.36 8.73 7.18
N LEU A 30 -12.33 8.72 8.04
CA LEU A 30 -12.28 9.56 9.24
C LEU A 30 -12.32 11.03 8.87
N THR A 31 -11.49 11.46 7.91
CA THR A 31 -11.45 12.84 7.41
C THR A 31 -12.82 13.26 6.89
N PHE A 32 -13.45 12.44 6.05
CA PHE A 32 -14.76 12.72 5.48
C PHE A 32 -15.85 12.83 6.53
N ILE A 33 -15.93 11.90 7.49
CA ILE A 33 -16.93 11.89 8.54
C ILE A 33 -16.77 13.11 9.48
N CYS A 34 -15.53 13.45 9.85
CA CYS A 34 -15.28 14.59 10.73
C CYS A 34 -15.61 15.93 10.06
N THR A 35 -15.33 16.06 8.77
CA THR A 35 -15.72 17.23 7.96
C THR A 35 -17.24 17.44 7.99
N LEU A 36 -18.01 16.36 7.93
CA LEU A 36 -19.46 16.39 7.85
C LEU A 36 -20.14 16.58 9.20
N ALA A 37 -19.48 16.20 10.29
CA ALA A 37 -20.03 16.27 11.64
C ALA A 37 -20.39 17.70 12.09
N VAL A 38 -19.80 18.71 11.47
CA VAL A 38 -19.97 20.10 11.86
C VAL A 38 -21.28 20.70 11.29
N THR A 39 -21.89 20.11 10.26
CA THR A 39 -22.93 20.77 9.45
C THR A 39 -24.25 19.98 9.31
N ALA A 40 -24.41 18.77 9.84
CA ALA A 40 -25.41 17.84 9.35
C ALA A 40 -26.70 17.70 10.20
N ASP A 41 -27.85 17.97 9.57
CA ASP A 41 -29.16 17.46 9.93
C ASP A 41 -29.32 15.98 9.54
N GLN A 42 -30.19 15.19 10.17
CA GLN A 42 -30.29 13.72 10.00
C GLN A 42 -30.48 13.24 8.54
N LEU A 43 -31.20 14.01 7.73
CA LEU A 43 -31.41 13.69 6.30
C LEU A 43 -30.08 13.81 5.50
N GLN A 44 -29.24 14.73 5.91
CA GLN A 44 -27.92 14.95 5.28
C GLN A 44 -26.93 13.83 5.61
N VAL A 45 -26.99 13.23 6.82
CA VAL A 45 -26.11 12.13 7.24
C VAL A 45 -26.18 10.95 6.27
N ARG A 46 -27.36 10.54 5.81
CA ARG A 46 -27.52 9.42 4.87
C ARG A 46 -26.87 9.70 3.51
N THR A 47 -27.11 10.89 2.97
CA THR A 47 -26.52 11.32 1.70
C THR A 47 -25.00 11.38 1.79
N MET A 48 -24.51 11.81 2.92
CA MET A 48 -23.08 11.93 3.23
C MET A 48 -22.40 10.57 3.35
N LEU A 49 -23.05 9.58 4.00
CA LEU A 49 -22.52 8.22 4.07
C LEU A 49 -22.40 7.57 2.69
N ILE A 50 -23.39 7.80 1.83
CA ILE A 50 -23.33 7.34 0.43
C ILE A 50 -22.16 8.02 -0.29
N GLY A 51 -21.96 9.31 -0.08
CA GLY A 51 -20.81 10.04 -0.60
C GLY A 51 -19.47 9.51 -0.10
N ALA A 52 -19.34 9.22 1.20
CA ALA A 52 -18.15 8.66 1.80
C ALA A 52 -17.81 7.27 1.23
N LEU A 53 -18.81 6.40 1.12
CA LEU A 53 -18.65 5.07 0.52
C LEU A 53 -18.29 5.16 -0.96
N GLY A 54 -18.93 6.07 -1.71
CA GLY A 54 -18.62 6.32 -3.12
C GLY A 54 -17.20 6.85 -3.31
N CYS A 55 -16.78 7.79 -2.47
CA CYS A 55 -15.42 8.33 -2.48
C CYS A 55 -14.37 7.24 -2.21
N ASN A 56 -14.57 6.40 -1.20
CA ASN A 56 -13.66 5.32 -0.90
C ASN A 56 -13.63 4.22 -1.96
N LEU A 57 -14.75 3.96 -2.63
CA LEU A 57 -14.77 3.06 -3.78
C LEU A 57 -13.95 3.64 -4.94
N ALA A 58 -14.12 4.93 -5.23
CA ALA A 58 -13.33 5.61 -6.26
C ALA A 58 -11.83 5.58 -5.94
N TRP A 59 -11.45 5.84 -4.68
CA TRP A 59 -10.06 5.71 -4.23
C TRP A 59 -9.54 4.28 -4.37
N GLY A 60 -10.30 3.28 -3.96
CA GLY A 60 -9.91 1.88 -4.14
C GLY A 60 -9.65 1.50 -5.60
N ILE A 61 -10.42 2.08 -6.55
CA ILE A 61 -10.19 1.90 -7.99
C ILE A 61 -8.88 2.61 -8.42
N ILE A 62 -8.64 3.82 -7.91
CA ILE A 62 -7.40 4.57 -8.18
C ILE A 62 -6.19 3.79 -7.65
N ASP A 63 -6.23 3.33 -6.41
CA ASP A 63 -5.14 2.57 -5.78
C ASP A 63 -4.86 1.27 -6.53
N ALA A 64 -5.91 0.57 -6.96
CA ALA A 64 -5.78 -0.60 -7.83
C ALA A 64 -5.07 -0.26 -9.16
N GLY A 65 -5.40 0.88 -9.77
CA GLY A 65 -4.71 1.40 -10.96
C GLY A 65 -3.24 1.73 -10.68
N VAL A 66 -2.96 2.44 -9.59
CA VAL A 66 -1.59 2.78 -9.16
C VAL A 66 -0.78 1.51 -8.89
N TYR A 67 -1.36 0.49 -8.24
CA TYR A 67 -0.72 -0.80 -8.05
C TYR A 67 -0.28 -1.43 -9.39
N LEU A 68 -1.17 -1.48 -10.38
CA LEU A 68 -0.85 -2.05 -11.70
C LEU A 68 0.24 -1.25 -12.42
N ILE A 69 0.19 0.08 -12.39
CA ILE A 69 1.20 0.96 -13.00
C ILE A 69 2.56 0.76 -12.32
N THR A 70 2.58 0.71 -10.99
CA THR A 70 3.80 0.48 -10.21
C THR A 70 4.39 -0.89 -10.53
N ARG A 71 3.54 -1.91 -10.68
CA ARG A 71 3.94 -3.27 -11.05
C ARG A 71 4.59 -3.30 -12.42
N ILE A 72 3.98 -2.67 -13.43
CA ILE A 72 4.53 -2.55 -14.79
C ILE A 72 5.89 -1.85 -14.76
N ASN A 73 5.99 -0.72 -14.05
CA ASN A 73 7.21 0.07 -13.99
C ASN A 73 8.35 -0.70 -13.30
N THR A 74 8.08 -1.35 -12.17
CA THR A 74 9.08 -2.11 -11.41
C THR A 74 9.61 -3.29 -12.21
N GLU A 75 8.74 -4.11 -12.79
CA GLU A 75 9.15 -5.27 -13.59
C GLU A 75 9.80 -4.83 -14.91
N GLY A 76 9.30 -3.77 -15.53
CA GLY A 76 9.92 -3.19 -16.73
C GLY A 76 11.34 -2.71 -16.49
N ARG A 77 11.61 -2.07 -15.35
CA ARG A 77 12.97 -1.68 -14.95
C ARG A 77 13.89 -2.88 -14.73
N ILE A 78 13.40 -3.95 -14.09
CA ILE A 78 14.18 -5.17 -13.88
C ILE A 78 14.51 -5.82 -15.22
N ILE A 79 13.55 -5.96 -16.12
CA ILE A 79 13.74 -6.50 -17.48
C ILE A 79 14.76 -5.65 -18.24
N GLY A 80 14.64 -4.32 -18.19
CA GLY A 80 15.56 -3.38 -18.82
C GLY A 80 16.99 -3.52 -18.29
N ALA A 81 17.15 -3.62 -16.97
CA ALA A 81 18.45 -3.80 -16.35
C ALA A 81 19.11 -5.14 -16.75
N VAL A 82 18.33 -6.24 -16.75
CA VAL A 82 18.83 -7.56 -17.18
C VAL A 82 19.28 -7.52 -18.65
N ARG A 83 18.49 -6.87 -19.51
CA ARG A 83 18.84 -6.72 -20.94
C ARG A 83 20.14 -5.91 -21.11
N ALA A 84 20.22 -4.75 -20.46
CA ALA A 84 21.41 -3.90 -20.51
C ALA A 84 22.66 -4.64 -20.03
N ILE A 85 22.59 -5.43 -18.95
CA ILE A 85 23.71 -6.26 -18.44
C ILE A 85 24.15 -7.32 -19.47
N ARG A 86 23.23 -7.86 -20.25
CA ARG A 86 23.50 -8.88 -21.26
C ARG A 86 24.15 -8.30 -22.52
N GLU A 87 23.71 -7.11 -22.94
CA GLU A 87 24.15 -6.45 -24.17
C GLU A 87 25.52 -5.75 -24.03
N VAL A 88 25.81 -5.27 -22.83
CA VAL A 88 27.08 -4.57 -22.57
C VAL A 88 28.25 -5.55 -22.52
N ASP A 89 29.26 -5.34 -23.38
CA ASP A 89 30.48 -6.15 -23.41
C ASP A 89 31.46 -5.76 -22.32
N ASP A 90 31.54 -4.49 -21.94
CA ASP A 90 32.38 -4.03 -20.85
C ASP A 90 31.89 -4.55 -19.50
N GLY A 91 32.65 -5.48 -18.94
CA GLY A 91 32.34 -6.08 -17.63
C GLY A 91 32.29 -5.09 -16.47
N ASN A 92 32.98 -3.92 -16.56
CA ASN A 92 32.92 -2.90 -15.51
C ASN A 92 31.58 -2.18 -15.53
N VAL A 93 31.12 -1.77 -16.73
CA VAL A 93 29.83 -1.11 -16.92
C VAL A 93 28.68 -2.05 -16.53
N ALA A 94 28.74 -3.30 -16.96
CA ALA A 94 27.74 -4.31 -16.59
C ALA A 94 27.64 -4.53 -15.07
N ARG A 95 28.78 -4.57 -14.36
CA ARG A 95 28.82 -4.70 -12.89
C ARG A 95 28.26 -3.44 -12.21
N GLN A 96 28.51 -2.26 -12.77
CA GLN A 96 27.94 -1.03 -12.25
C GLN A 96 26.41 -1.05 -12.38
N ILE A 97 25.85 -1.37 -13.56
CA ILE A 97 24.41 -1.50 -13.77
C ILE A 97 23.79 -2.51 -12.79
N LEU A 98 24.48 -3.65 -12.58
CA LEU A 98 24.04 -4.67 -11.64
C LEU A 98 24.05 -4.13 -10.20
N GLY A 99 25.12 -3.45 -9.78
CA GLY A 99 25.24 -2.83 -8.46
C GLY A 99 24.15 -1.78 -8.21
N ASP A 100 23.88 -0.92 -9.20
CA ASP A 100 22.85 0.12 -9.13
C ASP A 100 21.41 -0.46 -9.09
N SER A 101 21.24 -1.69 -9.59
CA SER A 101 19.97 -2.41 -9.57
C SER A 101 19.70 -3.15 -8.26
N LEU A 102 20.72 -3.30 -7.40
CA LEU A 102 20.63 -3.97 -6.11
C LEU A 102 20.40 -2.95 -4.98
N HIS A 103 19.85 -3.43 -3.86
CA HIS A 103 19.81 -2.63 -2.65
C HIS A 103 21.24 -2.26 -2.20
N PRO A 104 21.52 -0.99 -1.79
CA PRO A 104 22.89 -0.55 -1.45
C PRO A 104 23.64 -1.46 -0.48
N LEU A 105 22.95 -2.01 0.54
CA LEU A 105 23.55 -2.97 1.48
C LEU A 105 23.97 -4.27 0.80
N LEU A 106 23.22 -4.76 -0.18
CA LEU A 106 23.58 -5.96 -0.92
C LEU A 106 24.72 -5.67 -1.90
N ALA A 107 24.67 -4.53 -2.59
CA ALA A 107 25.72 -4.11 -3.50
C ALA A 107 27.07 -3.96 -2.78
N SER A 108 27.09 -3.40 -1.56
CA SER A 108 28.31 -3.26 -0.75
C SER A 108 28.85 -4.57 -0.17
N ALA A 109 27.98 -5.57 0.01
CA ALA A 109 28.36 -6.88 0.55
C ALA A 109 28.94 -7.83 -0.53
N LEU A 110 28.70 -7.55 -1.81
CA LEU A 110 29.15 -8.38 -2.92
C LEU A 110 30.54 -7.95 -3.43
N SER A 111 31.44 -8.92 -3.58
CA SER A 111 32.73 -8.70 -4.23
C SER A 111 32.58 -8.54 -5.75
N LYS A 112 33.60 -7.97 -6.40
CA LYS A 112 33.63 -7.84 -7.87
C LYS A 112 33.49 -9.19 -8.58
N ASP A 113 34.10 -10.24 -8.01
CA ASP A 113 34.04 -11.59 -8.58
C ASP A 113 32.62 -12.19 -8.45
N GLN A 114 31.95 -11.94 -7.35
CA GLN A 114 30.54 -12.35 -7.15
C GLN A 114 29.59 -11.65 -8.12
N LEU A 115 29.79 -10.35 -8.33
CA LEU A 115 28.99 -9.59 -9.32
C LEU A 115 29.25 -10.13 -10.74
N GLU A 116 30.50 -10.53 -11.06
CA GLU A 116 30.83 -11.13 -12.35
C GLU A 116 30.17 -12.50 -12.53
N LEU A 117 30.13 -13.34 -11.50
CA LEU A 117 29.41 -14.60 -11.54
C LEU A 117 27.91 -14.42 -11.79
N ILE A 118 27.30 -13.43 -11.14
CA ILE A 118 25.88 -13.09 -11.37
C ILE A 118 25.69 -12.65 -12.82
N ARG A 119 26.56 -11.78 -13.34
CA ARG A 119 26.53 -11.33 -14.73
C ARG A 119 26.58 -12.50 -15.73
N GLN A 120 27.53 -13.42 -15.53
CA GLN A 120 27.68 -14.60 -16.38
C GLN A 120 26.42 -15.48 -16.33
N HIS A 121 25.84 -15.65 -15.15
CA HIS A 121 24.59 -16.40 -15.00
C HIS A 121 23.42 -15.74 -15.72
N LEU A 122 23.27 -14.40 -15.60
CA LEU A 122 22.25 -13.65 -16.31
C LEU A 122 22.39 -13.75 -17.84
N ARG A 123 23.63 -13.81 -18.37
CA ARG A 123 23.89 -14.01 -19.80
C ARG A 123 23.47 -15.41 -20.29
N GLN A 124 23.53 -16.42 -19.43
CA GLN A 124 23.14 -17.80 -19.76
C GLN A 124 21.64 -18.05 -19.65
N MET A 125 20.90 -17.17 -18.96
CA MET A 125 19.45 -17.30 -18.84
C MET A 125 18.75 -17.08 -20.20
N PRO A 126 17.55 -17.61 -20.40
CA PRO A 126 16.74 -17.30 -21.57
C PRO A 126 16.54 -15.79 -21.73
N GLU A 127 16.34 -15.35 -22.96
CA GLU A 127 16.13 -13.92 -23.22
C GLU A 127 14.89 -13.41 -22.50
N PRO A 128 14.99 -12.28 -21.74
CA PRO A 128 13.85 -11.73 -21.05
C PRO A 128 12.83 -11.20 -22.09
N PRO A 129 11.54 -11.22 -21.77
CA PRO A 129 10.50 -10.74 -22.68
C PRO A 129 10.74 -9.27 -23.04
N GLU A 130 10.36 -8.87 -24.25
CA GLU A 130 10.53 -7.47 -24.69
C GLU A 130 9.81 -6.47 -23.78
N ARG A 131 8.64 -6.85 -23.28
CA ARG A 131 7.81 -6.04 -22.38
C ARG A 131 7.19 -6.89 -21.30
N PHE A 132 7.06 -6.32 -20.11
CA PHE A 132 6.27 -6.93 -19.06
C PHE A 132 4.79 -6.89 -19.41
N SER A 133 4.09 -7.99 -19.22
CA SER A 133 2.64 -8.09 -19.36
C SER A 133 1.99 -8.46 -18.04
N LEU A 134 0.90 -7.76 -17.71
CA LEU A 134 0.12 -8.04 -16.50
C LEU A 134 -0.48 -9.44 -16.55
N THR A 135 -0.32 -10.16 -15.46
CA THR A 135 -0.86 -11.52 -15.28
C THR A 135 -2.24 -11.49 -14.61
N LYS A 136 -2.97 -12.59 -14.67
CA LYS A 136 -4.23 -12.76 -13.90
C LYS A 136 -4.01 -12.56 -12.39
N ARG A 137 -2.80 -12.83 -11.90
CA ARG A 137 -2.44 -12.62 -10.50
C ARG A 137 -2.36 -11.13 -10.15
N ASP A 138 -1.79 -10.31 -11.04
CA ASP A 138 -1.69 -8.86 -10.85
C ASP A 138 -3.07 -8.21 -10.81
N TRP A 139 -3.98 -8.62 -11.70
CA TRP A 139 -5.37 -8.16 -11.71
C TRP A 139 -6.14 -8.56 -10.45
N ARG A 140 -5.93 -9.78 -9.93
CA ARG A 140 -6.53 -10.19 -8.65
C ARG A 140 -5.97 -9.38 -7.49
N ALA A 141 -4.66 -9.11 -7.48
CA ALA A 141 -4.04 -8.27 -6.46
C ALA A 141 -4.61 -6.84 -6.49
N ALA A 142 -4.76 -6.24 -7.67
CA ALA A 142 -5.41 -4.94 -7.84
C ALA A 142 -6.85 -4.95 -7.31
N GLY A 143 -7.63 -6.00 -7.61
CA GLY A 143 -8.98 -6.16 -7.06
C GLY A 143 -9.00 -6.29 -5.53
N HIS A 144 -8.00 -6.92 -4.91
CA HIS A 144 -7.86 -6.98 -3.45
C HIS A 144 -7.52 -5.62 -2.85
N VAL A 145 -6.65 -4.82 -3.49
CA VAL A 145 -6.36 -3.44 -3.09
C VAL A 145 -7.66 -2.63 -3.02
N CYS A 146 -8.43 -2.61 -4.10
CA CYS A 146 -9.71 -1.93 -4.16
C CYS A 146 -10.68 -2.41 -3.05
N LEU A 147 -10.80 -3.72 -2.88
CA LEU A 147 -11.69 -4.32 -1.89
C LEU A 147 -11.26 -3.99 -0.46
N LEU A 148 -9.98 -4.02 -0.14
CA LEU A 148 -9.44 -3.68 1.18
C LEU A 148 -9.69 -2.21 1.53
N CYS A 149 -9.43 -1.30 0.60
CA CYS A 149 -9.73 0.12 0.75
C CYS A 149 -11.22 0.33 1.07
N PHE A 150 -12.11 -0.26 0.27
CA PHE A 150 -13.55 -0.14 0.47
C PHE A 150 -14.03 -0.80 1.78
N LEU A 151 -13.62 -2.03 2.07
CA LEU A 151 -14.06 -2.76 3.27
C LEU A 151 -13.56 -2.12 4.57
N SER A 152 -12.42 -1.42 4.54
CA SER A 152 -11.90 -0.71 5.73
C SER A 152 -12.82 0.41 6.22
N THR A 153 -13.70 0.91 5.36
CA THR A 153 -14.66 1.97 5.71
C THR A 153 -15.87 1.44 6.47
N LEU A 154 -16.24 0.18 6.24
CA LEU A 154 -17.47 -0.39 6.79
C LEU A 154 -17.55 -0.32 8.32
N PRO A 155 -16.51 -0.70 9.10
CA PRO A 155 -16.59 -0.60 10.55
C PRO A 155 -16.87 0.81 11.06
N ILE A 156 -16.36 1.83 10.37
CA ILE A 156 -16.48 3.23 10.73
C ILE A 156 -17.89 3.76 10.42
N VAL A 157 -18.52 3.24 9.36
CA VAL A 157 -19.87 3.64 8.92
C VAL A 157 -20.96 2.90 9.70
N LEU A 158 -20.69 1.70 10.26
CA LEU A 158 -21.66 0.88 10.97
C LEU A 158 -22.46 1.63 12.05
N PRO A 159 -21.88 2.47 12.93
CA PRO A 159 -22.65 3.18 13.94
C PRO A 159 -23.80 4.00 13.37
N PHE A 160 -23.63 4.61 12.20
CA PHE A 160 -24.67 5.40 11.57
C PHE A 160 -25.83 4.57 11.00
N ILE A 161 -25.62 3.27 10.80
CA ILE A 161 -26.66 2.33 10.33
C ILE A 161 -27.51 1.88 11.51
N PHE A 162 -26.91 1.67 12.70
CA PHE A 162 -27.57 1.10 13.86
C PHE A 162 -28.05 2.12 14.88
N MET A 163 -27.55 3.36 14.83
CA MET A 163 -27.89 4.42 15.79
C MET A 163 -28.76 5.47 15.10
N SER A 164 -29.89 5.80 15.74
CA SER A 164 -30.83 6.77 15.19
C SER A 164 -30.39 8.23 15.39
N GLU A 165 -29.53 8.49 16.39
CA GLU A 165 -29.04 9.82 16.71
C GLU A 165 -27.64 10.05 16.13
N ALA A 166 -27.47 11.14 15.35
CA ALA A 166 -26.23 11.45 14.66
C ALA A 166 -25.06 11.71 15.63
N GLY A 167 -25.28 12.38 16.74
CA GLY A 167 -24.23 12.72 17.71
C GLY A 167 -23.55 11.50 18.36
N PRO A 168 -24.29 10.57 18.99
CA PRO A 168 -23.75 9.31 19.48
C PRO A 168 -23.11 8.44 18.40
N ALA A 169 -23.72 8.35 17.22
CA ALA A 169 -23.18 7.59 16.07
C ALA A 169 -21.83 8.13 15.65
N LEU A 170 -21.66 9.43 15.59
CA LEU A 170 -20.40 10.10 15.27
C LEU A 170 -19.30 9.78 16.29
N ARG A 171 -19.63 9.88 17.59
CA ARG A 171 -18.65 9.54 18.65
C ARG A 171 -18.19 8.09 18.57
N ALA A 172 -19.12 7.16 18.34
CA ALA A 172 -18.83 5.75 18.16
C ALA A 172 -17.95 5.50 16.91
N SER A 173 -18.30 6.12 15.79
CA SER A 173 -17.54 6.07 14.53
C SER A 173 -16.11 6.57 14.72
N ASN A 174 -15.91 7.72 15.35
CA ASN A 174 -14.59 8.27 15.64
C ASN A 174 -13.77 7.36 16.58
N ALA A 175 -14.39 6.78 17.61
CA ALA A 175 -13.73 5.85 18.50
C ALA A 175 -13.28 4.58 17.75
N ILE A 176 -14.11 4.04 16.84
CA ILE A 176 -13.73 2.89 16.00
C ILE A 176 -12.56 3.26 15.08
N ALA A 177 -12.62 4.42 14.42
CA ALA A 177 -11.55 4.87 13.53
C ALA A 177 -10.21 5.03 14.28
N VAL A 178 -10.22 5.66 15.46
CA VAL A 178 -9.02 5.79 16.32
C VAL A 178 -8.48 4.43 16.75
N ALA A 179 -9.36 3.50 17.14
CA ALA A 179 -8.97 2.13 17.50
C ALA A 179 -8.35 1.39 16.31
N MET A 180 -8.91 1.55 15.12
CA MET A 180 -8.35 0.97 13.88
C MET A 180 -6.97 1.58 13.55
N LEU A 181 -6.82 2.91 13.65
CA LEU A 181 -5.52 3.58 13.44
C LEU A 181 -4.47 3.08 14.44
N ALA A 182 -4.83 2.95 15.71
CA ALA A 182 -3.93 2.42 16.74
C ALA A 182 -3.52 0.97 16.45
N LEU A 183 -4.47 0.12 16.09
CA LEU A 183 -4.23 -1.28 15.76
C LEU A 183 -3.34 -1.44 14.52
N LEU A 184 -3.63 -0.68 13.47
CA LEU A 184 -2.86 -0.70 12.22
C LEU A 184 -1.46 -0.16 12.44
N GLY A 185 -1.31 0.95 13.18
CA GLY A 185 -0.03 1.51 13.56
C GLY A 185 0.80 0.53 14.39
N TYR A 186 0.16 -0.16 15.36
CA TYR A 186 0.82 -1.20 16.14
C TYR A 186 1.33 -2.35 15.25
N ARG A 187 0.48 -2.86 14.36
CA ARG A 187 0.84 -3.94 13.41
C ARG A 187 1.93 -3.52 12.44
N PHE A 188 1.88 -2.28 11.98
CA PHE A 188 2.91 -1.71 11.12
C PHE A 188 4.26 -1.65 11.85
N GLY A 189 4.31 -1.07 13.06
CA GLY A 189 5.53 -0.98 13.86
C GLY A 189 6.14 -2.35 14.18
N TYR A 190 5.29 -3.31 14.56
CA TYR A 190 5.73 -4.68 14.83
C TYR A 190 6.40 -5.35 13.62
N ARG A 191 5.86 -5.14 12.40
CA ARG A 191 6.40 -5.73 11.17
C ARG A 191 7.61 -5.00 10.62
N SER A 192 7.71 -3.70 10.87
CA SER A 192 8.83 -2.86 10.43
C SER A 192 10.03 -2.90 11.39
N GLY A 193 9.94 -3.64 12.50
CA GLY A 193 11.01 -3.67 13.51
C GLY A 193 11.16 -2.37 14.30
N ILE A 194 10.11 -1.51 14.29
CA ILE A 194 10.06 -0.25 15.04
C ILE A 194 9.19 -0.49 16.29
N SER A 195 9.30 0.39 17.30
CA SER A 195 8.45 0.29 18.51
C SER A 195 6.96 0.30 18.14
N PRO A 196 6.19 -0.79 18.38
CA PRO A 196 4.80 -0.89 17.95
C PRO A 196 3.90 0.16 18.60
N TRP A 197 4.12 0.45 19.89
CA TRP A 197 3.34 1.43 20.64
C TRP A 197 3.61 2.86 20.19
N MET A 198 4.86 3.19 19.88
CA MET A 198 5.23 4.49 19.36
C MET A 198 4.61 4.72 17.98
N THR A 199 4.65 3.71 17.11
CA THR A 199 4.04 3.79 15.78
C THR A 199 2.52 3.91 15.88
N ALA A 200 1.87 3.19 16.80
CA ALA A 200 0.43 3.33 17.05
C ALA A 200 0.08 4.78 17.46
N LEU A 201 0.84 5.35 18.39
CA LEU A 201 0.64 6.73 18.85
C LEU A 201 0.84 7.74 17.72
N ILE A 202 1.89 7.59 16.91
CA ILE A 202 2.17 8.45 15.75
C ILE A 202 1.02 8.39 14.76
N MET A 203 0.49 7.21 14.44
CA MET A 203 -0.61 7.04 13.49
C MET A 203 -1.91 7.69 14.01
N VAL A 204 -2.20 7.55 15.30
CA VAL A 204 -3.36 8.23 15.92
C VAL A 204 -3.17 9.75 15.90
N ALA A 205 -1.99 10.25 16.25
CA ALA A 205 -1.68 11.68 16.22
C ALA A 205 -1.76 12.24 14.79
N PHE A 206 -1.27 11.50 13.81
CA PHE A 206 -1.35 11.88 12.39
C PHE A 206 -2.81 11.94 11.93
N GLY A 207 -3.63 10.93 12.25
CA GLY A 207 -5.06 10.94 11.94
C GLY A 207 -5.78 12.12 12.59
N ALA A 208 -5.50 12.40 13.87
CA ALA A 208 -6.07 13.56 14.58
C ALA A 208 -5.65 14.90 13.95
N ALA A 209 -4.40 15.03 13.52
CA ALA A 209 -3.91 16.23 12.83
C ALA A 209 -4.62 16.45 11.48
N LEU A 210 -4.80 15.37 10.69
CA LEU A 210 -5.53 15.47 9.41
C LEU A 210 -6.99 15.91 9.61
N VAL A 211 -7.66 15.35 10.61
CA VAL A 211 -9.02 15.76 11.00
C VAL A 211 -9.03 17.22 11.42
N GLY A 212 -8.07 17.66 12.23
CA GLY A 212 -7.95 19.06 12.64
C GLY A 212 -7.78 20.01 11.44
N VAL A 213 -6.94 19.63 10.48
CA VAL A 213 -6.76 20.40 9.22
C VAL A 213 -8.06 20.42 8.41
N ALA A 214 -8.75 19.29 8.26
CA ALA A 214 -10.01 19.22 7.52
C ALA A 214 -11.06 20.17 8.14
N ILE A 215 -11.21 20.15 9.46
CA ILE A 215 -12.13 21.07 10.19
C ILE A 215 -11.71 22.53 10.01
N ALA A 216 -10.41 22.84 10.10
CA ALA A 216 -9.90 24.20 9.96
C ALA A 216 -10.08 24.78 8.54
N LEU A 217 -10.14 23.93 7.51
CA LEU A 217 -10.36 24.35 6.12
C LEU A 217 -11.84 24.49 5.75
N GLY A 218 -12.75 24.39 6.70
CA GLY A 218 -14.19 24.64 6.49
C GLY A 218 -15.00 23.37 6.27
N GLY A 219 -14.47 22.25 6.76
CA GLY A 219 -15.26 21.03 6.91
C GLY A 219 -16.27 21.14 8.03
#